data_f5d23e9facc1d409f285375593ec3284
#
_entry.id   f5d23e9facc1d409f285375593ec3284
#
_cell.length_a   1.000
_cell.length_b   1.000
_cell.length_c   1.000
_cell.angle_alpha   90.00
_cell.angle_beta   90.00
_cell.angle_gamma   90.00
#
_symmetry.space_group_name_H-M   'P 1'
#
loop_
_entity.id
_entity.type
_entity.pdbx_description
1 polymer ?
#
loop_
_entity_poly.entity_id
_entity_poly.type
_entity_poly.pdbx_seq_one_letter_code
_entity_poly.pdbx_strand_id
1 'polypeptide(L)'
;TYTIDVTKIEAAITPRTKAIMPVHLFGQSADMDPIMEIARKHNLAVVEDAAQAQGTLYKGRKAGSIGHAGSFSFYPGKNLGAWGEAGAVTTNDPVLRDSLQMYREHGQKKKYFHDVVGWNGRMDGLQGAVLGVKLKYLDKANNGRRRAAARYNQRLTGTPGLTLPTEADYGRHIFHVYAVRVARRDEILKQLGERGIGAGIHYPVPVHLQKAYANLGYKRGDFPVSEACGETFLSLPMFPELTDLQID
;
A
#
# COMPACT_ATOMS: atom_id res chain seq x y z
N THR A 1 -9.30 -8.01 5.25
CA THR A 1 -8.87 -6.77 4.58
C THR A 1 -7.35 -6.58 4.62
N TYR A 2 -6.67 -7.11 5.61
CA TYR A 2 -5.22 -6.99 5.87
C TYR A 2 -4.74 -5.56 6.17
N THR A 3 -5.66 -4.64 6.41
CA THR A 3 -5.37 -3.28 6.88
C THR A 3 -5.32 -3.23 8.41
N ILE A 4 -4.91 -2.11 8.97
CA ILE A 4 -4.83 -1.91 10.42
C ILE A 4 -6.19 -2.18 11.11
N ASP A 5 -6.17 -2.86 12.24
CA ASP A 5 -7.33 -3.06 13.10
C ASP A 5 -7.59 -1.80 13.93
N VAL A 6 -8.58 -1.02 13.51
CA VAL A 6 -8.90 0.27 14.14
C VAL A 6 -9.28 0.14 15.61
N THR A 7 -9.84 -1.01 16.02
CA THR A 7 -10.26 -1.25 17.42
C THR A 7 -9.09 -1.36 18.40
N LYS A 8 -7.88 -1.57 17.87
CA LYS A 8 -6.66 -1.74 18.67
C LYS A 8 -5.76 -0.50 18.70
N ILE A 9 -6.09 0.53 17.92
CA ILE A 9 -5.24 1.72 17.81
C ILE A 9 -5.16 2.46 19.15
N GLU A 10 -6.29 2.72 19.78
CA GLU A 10 -6.34 3.53 20.99
C GLU A 10 -5.54 2.91 22.15
N ALA A 11 -5.61 1.58 22.29
CA ALA A 11 -4.84 0.84 23.31
C ALA A 11 -3.32 0.87 23.06
N ALA A 12 -2.88 1.15 21.85
CA ALA A 12 -1.46 1.25 21.50
C ALA A 12 -0.89 2.68 21.67
N ILE A 13 -1.73 3.68 21.95
CA ILE A 13 -1.30 5.07 22.12
C ILE A 13 -0.55 5.23 23.44
N THR A 14 0.60 5.89 23.39
CA THR A 14 1.43 6.25 24.54
C THR A 14 1.76 7.75 24.50
N PRO A 15 2.32 8.35 25.57
CA PRO A 15 2.78 9.75 25.56
C PRO A 15 3.83 10.04 24.46
N ARG A 16 4.49 9.03 23.93
CA ARG A 16 5.47 9.15 22.83
C ARG A 16 4.82 9.09 21.43
N THR A 17 3.58 8.65 21.32
CA THR A 17 2.87 8.56 20.04
C THR A 17 2.66 9.96 19.45
N LYS A 18 3.08 10.16 18.21
CA LYS A 18 2.98 11.44 17.48
C LYS A 18 2.12 11.35 16.24
N ALA A 19 2.02 10.16 15.65
CA ALA A 19 1.28 9.95 14.41
C ALA A 19 0.74 8.53 14.34
N ILE A 20 -0.31 8.36 13.52
CA ILE A 20 -0.82 7.07 13.04
C ILE A 20 -0.48 6.99 11.55
N MET A 21 0.13 5.87 11.13
CA MET A 21 0.44 5.62 9.72
C MET A 21 -0.33 4.39 9.21
N PRO A 22 -1.58 4.56 8.77
CA PRO A 22 -2.32 3.47 8.16
C PRO A 22 -1.76 3.13 6.77
N VAL A 23 -1.58 1.84 6.50
CA VAL A 23 -1.17 1.35 5.19
C VAL A 23 -2.40 0.88 4.41
N HIS A 24 -2.58 1.41 3.21
CA HIS A 24 -3.61 0.95 2.26
C HIS A 24 -3.10 -0.26 1.48
N LEU A 25 -2.97 -1.38 2.21
CA LEU A 25 -2.25 -2.55 1.74
C LEU A 25 -2.93 -3.20 0.53
N PHE A 26 -2.13 -3.58 -0.45
CA PHE A 26 -2.54 -4.24 -1.71
C PHE A 26 -3.53 -3.44 -2.57
N GLY A 27 -3.76 -2.17 -2.20
CA GLY A 27 -4.73 -1.31 -2.90
C GLY A 27 -6.12 -1.28 -2.25
N GLN A 28 -6.24 -1.77 -1.01
CA GLN A 28 -7.42 -1.61 -0.16
C GLN A 28 -7.21 -0.49 0.84
N SER A 29 -8.17 0.41 0.97
CA SER A 29 -8.12 1.44 2.00
C SER A 29 -8.22 0.85 3.40
N ALA A 30 -7.45 1.37 4.35
CA ALA A 30 -7.79 1.26 5.76
C ALA A 30 -9.11 1.99 6.06
N ASP A 31 -9.77 1.66 7.17
CA ASP A 31 -10.98 2.37 7.60
C ASP A 31 -10.59 3.73 8.20
N MET A 32 -10.66 4.76 7.38
CA MET A 32 -10.08 6.06 7.69
C MET A 32 -10.90 6.91 8.65
N ASP A 33 -12.23 6.78 8.67
CA ASP A 33 -13.06 7.64 9.53
C ASP A 33 -12.76 7.40 11.02
N PRO A 34 -12.77 6.15 11.55
CA PRO A 34 -12.39 5.91 12.95
C PRO A 34 -10.91 6.25 13.22
N ILE A 35 -10.00 6.07 12.26
CA ILE A 35 -8.60 6.48 12.42
C ILE A 35 -8.51 8.00 12.63
N MET A 36 -9.21 8.77 11.80
CA MET A 36 -9.22 10.23 11.90
C MET A 36 -9.90 10.72 13.18
N GLU A 37 -10.90 10.01 13.67
CA GLU A 37 -11.56 10.30 14.95
C GLU A 37 -10.59 10.10 16.12
N ILE A 38 -9.94 8.94 16.20
CA ILE A 38 -8.92 8.64 17.21
C ILE A 38 -7.77 9.67 17.16
N ALA A 39 -7.29 9.99 15.97
CA ALA A 39 -6.22 10.96 15.79
C ALA A 39 -6.60 12.35 16.31
N ARG A 40 -7.81 12.84 16.04
CA ARG A 40 -8.32 14.10 16.57
C ARG A 40 -8.43 14.08 18.10
N LYS A 41 -8.98 12.99 18.67
CA LYS A 41 -9.14 12.82 20.12
C LYS A 41 -7.80 12.91 20.85
N HIS A 42 -6.74 12.36 20.27
CA HIS A 42 -5.41 12.27 20.88
C HIS A 42 -4.39 13.28 20.33
N ASN A 43 -4.84 14.24 19.51
CA ASN A 43 -3.98 15.25 18.85
C ASN A 43 -2.79 14.63 18.11
N LEU A 44 -3.07 13.60 17.30
CA LEU A 44 -2.08 12.87 16.50
C LEU A 44 -2.14 13.25 15.04
N ALA A 45 -1.01 13.25 14.36
CA ALA A 45 -0.97 13.32 12.91
C ALA A 45 -1.42 12.00 12.28
N VAL A 46 -1.95 12.06 11.04
CA VAL A 46 -2.23 10.87 10.23
C VAL A 46 -1.49 10.99 8.91
N VAL A 47 -0.62 10.01 8.63
CA VAL A 47 0.12 9.92 7.37
C VAL A 47 -0.31 8.63 6.67
N GLU A 48 -1.03 8.76 5.56
CA GLU A 48 -1.47 7.61 4.78
C GLU A 48 -0.30 7.02 3.99
N ASP A 49 0.02 5.74 4.19
CA ASP A 49 0.86 5.00 3.25
C ASP A 49 -0.03 4.49 2.10
N ALA A 50 -0.06 5.27 1.03
CA ALA A 50 -0.79 4.98 -0.20
C ALA A 50 0.13 4.42 -1.31
N ALA A 51 1.31 3.89 -0.95
CA ALA A 51 2.29 3.36 -1.90
C ALA A 51 1.76 2.24 -2.79
N GLN A 52 0.68 1.58 -2.42
CA GLN A 52 -0.01 0.53 -3.19
C GLN A 52 -1.46 0.91 -3.57
N ALA A 53 -1.84 2.18 -3.44
CA ALA A 53 -3.24 2.60 -3.45
C ALA A 53 -3.56 3.72 -4.46
N GLN A 54 -2.83 3.77 -5.59
CA GLN A 54 -3.06 4.77 -6.63
C GLN A 54 -4.45 4.60 -7.26
N GLY A 55 -5.40 5.44 -6.83
CA GLY A 55 -6.79 5.40 -7.28
C GLY A 55 -7.75 4.58 -6.40
N THR A 56 -7.29 4.08 -5.25
CA THR A 56 -8.14 3.50 -4.21
C THR A 56 -9.10 4.55 -3.67
N LEU A 57 -10.34 4.15 -3.39
CA LEU A 57 -11.34 5.02 -2.76
C LEU A 57 -11.72 4.50 -1.38
N TYR A 58 -11.97 5.43 -0.48
CA TYR A 58 -12.60 5.23 0.82
C TYR A 58 -13.85 6.11 0.89
N LYS A 59 -15.05 5.52 0.88
CA LYS A 59 -16.33 6.25 0.87
C LYS A 59 -16.35 7.38 -0.17
N GLY A 60 -15.85 7.09 -1.38
CA GLY A 60 -15.76 8.03 -2.50
C GLY A 60 -14.59 9.02 -2.46
N ARG A 61 -13.82 9.11 -1.36
CA ARG A 61 -12.62 9.94 -1.23
C ARG A 61 -11.38 9.15 -1.68
N LYS A 62 -10.43 9.80 -2.34
CA LYS A 62 -9.18 9.13 -2.77
C LYS A 62 -8.26 8.87 -1.58
N ALA A 63 -7.74 7.66 -1.47
CA ALA A 63 -6.66 7.34 -0.54
C ALA A 63 -5.46 8.28 -0.78
N GLY A 64 -4.78 8.69 0.30
CA GLY A 64 -3.72 9.70 0.26
C GLY A 64 -4.21 11.15 0.29
N SER A 65 -5.54 11.38 0.42
CA SER A 65 -6.11 12.74 0.54
C SER A 65 -6.98 12.95 1.78
N ILE A 66 -7.00 11.98 2.70
CA ILE A 66 -7.91 11.95 3.85
C ILE A 66 -7.17 12.36 5.14
N GLY A 67 -5.95 11.86 5.33
CA GLY A 67 -5.07 12.23 6.42
C GLY A 67 -4.41 13.59 6.24
N HIS A 68 -3.47 13.93 7.11
CA HIS A 68 -2.69 15.16 7.03
C HIS A 68 -1.72 15.15 5.84
N ALA A 69 -1.20 13.96 5.52
CA ALA A 69 -0.38 13.69 4.34
C ALA A 69 -0.64 12.29 3.81
N GLY A 70 -0.37 12.07 2.52
CA GLY A 70 -0.36 10.76 1.90
C GLY A 70 0.94 10.54 1.13
N SER A 71 1.57 9.38 1.29
CA SER A 71 2.79 9.01 0.57
C SER A 71 2.48 8.01 -0.53
N PHE A 72 3.03 8.25 -1.73
CA PHE A 72 2.87 7.41 -2.90
C PHE A 72 4.21 6.90 -3.41
N SER A 73 4.25 5.65 -3.80
CA SER A 73 5.35 5.07 -4.59
C SER A 73 4.92 4.99 -6.05
N PHE A 74 5.82 5.40 -6.93
CA PHE A 74 5.69 5.22 -8.38
C PHE A 74 6.76 4.26 -8.90
N TYR A 75 7.27 3.36 -8.04
CA TYR A 75 8.11 2.24 -8.48
C TYR A 75 7.48 1.56 -9.70
N PRO A 76 8.24 1.09 -10.71
CA PRO A 76 7.70 0.60 -11.99
C PRO A 76 6.60 -0.46 -11.89
N GLY A 77 6.62 -1.31 -10.86
CA GLY A 77 5.60 -2.33 -10.61
C GLY A 77 4.29 -1.82 -10.00
N LYS A 78 4.18 -0.54 -9.63
CA LYS A 78 2.94 0.02 -9.06
C LYS A 78 1.86 0.23 -10.11
N ASN A 79 0.59 0.32 -9.68
CA ASN A 79 -0.54 0.56 -10.58
C ASN A 79 -0.34 1.83 -11.43
N LEU A 80 0.27 2.85 -10.84
CA LEU A 80 0.82 4.00 -11.53
C LEU A 80 2.34 3.98 -11.33
N GLY A 81 3.07 3.29 -12.19
CA GLY A 81 4.53 3.15 -12.14
C GLY A 81 5.23 4.05 -13.15
N ALA A 82 6.31 4.69 -12.72
CA ALA A 82 7.27 5.38 -13.59
C ALA A 82 8.14 4.39 -14.37
N TRP A 83 9.11 4.85 -15.13
CA TRP A 83 10.16 4.05 -15.77
C TRP A 83 11.45 4.01 -14.96
N GLY A 84 11.37 4.25 -13.68
CA GLY A 84 12.45 4.26 -12.69
C GLY A 84 11.89 4.57 -11.31
N GLU A 85 12.76 4.95 -10.38
CA GLU A 85 12.36 5.33 -9.04
C GLU A 85 11.65 6.68 -9.04
N ALA A 86 10.48 6.74 -8.42
CA ALA A 86 9.71 7.96 -8.21
C ALA A 86 8.73 7.80 -7.05
N GLY A 87 8.32 8.92 -6.48
CA GLY A 87 7.32 8.98 -5.43
C GLY A 87 6.75 10.38 -5.28
N ALA A 88 5.70 10.51 -4.50
CA ALA A 88 5.09 11.79 -4.17
C ALA A 88 4.52 11.79 -2.76
N VAL A 89 4.42 12.97 -2.18
CA VAL A 89 3.64 13.24 -0.98
C VAL A 89 2.52 14.22 -1.34
N THR A 90 1.31 13.91 -0.89
CA THR A 90 0.13 14.76 -1.03
C THR A 90 -0.26 15.34 0.32
N THR A 91 -0.75 16.57 0.34
CA THR A 91 -1.32 17.21 1.53
C THR A 91 -2.26 18.33 1.12
N ASN A 92 -3.26 18.61 1.96
CA ASN A 92 -4.15 19.77 1.84
C ASN A 92 -3.67 20.95 2.71
N ASP A 93 -2.61 20.78 3.51
CA ASP A 93 -2.02 21.81 4.35
C ASP A 93 -0.92 22.56 3.57
N PRO A 94 -1.09 23.87 3.28
CA PRO A 94 -0.09 24.65 2.55
C PRO A 94 1.23 24.82 3.34
N VAL A 95 1.19 24.86 4.67
CA VAL A 95 2.40 24.96 5.50
C VAL A 95 3.22 23.68 5.44
N LEU A 96 2.56 22.55 5.53
CA LEU A 96 3.20 21.24 5.36
C LEU A 96 3.75 21.06 3.94
N ARG A 97 2.99 21.48 2.91
CA ARG A 97 3.46 21.48 1.51
C ARG A 97 4.76 22.25 1.35
N ASP A 98 4.83 23.48 1.86
CA ASP A 98 6.01 24.35 1.73
C ASP A 98 7.22 23.76 2.46
N SER A 99 6.99 23.16 3.64
CA SER A 99 8.02 22.43 4.38
C SER A 99 8.54 21.22 3.60
N LEU A 100 7.66 20.40 3.04
CA LEU A 100 8.02 19.23 2.23
C LEU A 100 8.81 19.65 0.97
N GLN A 101 8.42 20.73 0.30
CA GLN A 101 9.16 21.24 -0.85
C GLN A 101 10.56 21.71 -0.45
N MET A 102 10.69 22.39 0.69
CA MET A 102 11.99 22.82 1.20
C MET A 102 12.89 21.61 1.53
N TYR A 103 12.39 20.59 2.24
CA TYR A 103 13.15 19.39 2.52
C TYR A 103 13.58 18.64 1.26
N ARG A 104 12.69 18.55 0.26
CA ARG A 104 12.97 17.92 -1.05
C ARG A 104 14.08 18.64 -1.82
N GLU A 105 14.22 19.96 -1.65
CA GLU A 105 15.15 20.84 -2.34
C GLU A 105 16.38 21.19 -1.47
N HIS A 106 16.99 20.21 -0.82
CA HIS A 106 18.18 20.38 0.01
C HIS A 106 17.99 21.31 1.22
N GLY A 107 16.77 21.53 1.71
CA GLY A 107 16.47 22.40 2.83
C GLY A 107 16.45 23.89 2.50
N GLN A 108 16.31 24.27 1.24
CA GLN A 108 16.34 25.67 0.78
C GLN A 108 14.97 26.14 0.28
N LYS A 109 14.58 27.37 0.66
CA LYS A 109 13.49 28.12 0.04
C LYS A 109 13.98 29.03 -1.09
N LYS A 110 15.15 29.58 -0.91
CA LYS A 110 15.86 30.40 -1.90
C LYS A 110 17.14 29.69 -2.28
N LYS A 111 17.43 29.62 -3.59
CA LYS A 111 18.62 28.95 -4.11
C LYS A 111 19.88 29.37 -3.36
N TYR A 112 20.66 28.42 -2.87
CA TYR A 112 21.89 28.56 -2.08
C TYR A 112 21.70 29.00 -0.62
N PHE A 113 20.47 29.22 -0.14
CA PHE A 113 20.20 29.56 1.25
C PHE A 113 19.43 28.40 1.90
N HIS A 114 20.09 27.64 2.78
CA HIS A 114 19.58 26.43 3.41
C HIS A 114 19.11 26.74 4.83
N ASP A 115 17.81 26.72 5.03
CA ASP A 115 17.20 27.01 6.35
C ASP A 115 17.20 25.77 7.26
N VAL A 116 17.20 24.57 6.67
CA VAL A 116 17.22 23.28 7.36
C VAL A 116 18.07 22.26 6.61
N VAL A 117 18.43 21.17 7.27
CA VAL A 117 19.05 20.01 6.59
C VAL A 117 17.97 19.31 5.77
N GLY A 118 18.17 19.21 4.45
CA GLY A 118 17.25 18.56 3.52
C GLY A 118 17.93 17.54 2.64
N TRP A 119 17.19 17.00 1.68
CA TRP A 119 17.65 15.96 0.77
C TRP A 119 17.57 16.42 -0.69
N ASN A 120 18.21 15.67 -1.57
CA ASN A 120 17.87 15.69 -2.98
C ASN A 120 16.74 14.68 -3.20
N GLY A 121 15.50 15.13 -2.99
CA GLY A 121 14.29 14.30 -3.12
C GLY A 121 13.47 14.63 -4.37
N ARG A 122 14.09 15.19 -5.40
CA ARG A 122 13.40 15.57 -6.64
C ARG A 122 13.09 14.33 -7.49
N MET A 123 11.97 14.38 -8.19
CA MET A 123 11.65 13.45 -9.26
C MET A 123 12.25 13.96 -10.57
N ASP A 124 12.87 13.07 -11.35
CA ASP A 124 13.33 13.41 -12.69
C ASP A 124 12.17 13.81 -13.59
N GLY A 125 12.36 14.84 -14.41
CA GLY A 125 11.32 15.31 -15.34
C GLY A 125 10.85 14.23 -16.32
N LEU A 126 11.73 13.29 -16.71
CA LEU A 126 11.38 12.13 -17.53
C LEU A 126 10.34 11.24 -16.83
N GLN A 127 10.55 10.94 -15.54
CA GLN A 127 9.60 10.14 -14.76
C GLN A 127 8.26 10.86 -14.62
N GLY A 128 8.30 12.16 -14.38
CA GLY A 128 7.10 13.00 -14.34
C GLY A 128 6.32 12.99 -15.67
N ALA A 129 7.00 13.02 -16.80
CA ALA A 129 6.37 12.94 -18.12
C ALA A 129 5.68 11.58 -18.36
N VAL A 130 6.37 10.48 -18.03
CA VAL A 130 5.80 9.12 -18.10
C VAL A 130 4.56 8.99 -17.21
N LEU A 131 4.63 9.45 -15.97
CA LEU A 131 3.51 9.42 -15.02
C LEU A 131 2.33 10.26 -15.53
N GLY A 132 2.60 11.45 -16.11
CA GLY A 132 1.57 12.31 -16.67
C GLY A 132 0.80 11.66 -17.82
N VAL A 133 1.46 10.85 -18.66
CA VAL A 133 0.81 10.05 -19.70
C VAL A 133 -0.01 8.92 -19.07
N LYS A 134 0.61 8.11 -18.20
CA LYS A 134 -0.01 6.91 -17.61
C LYS A 134 -1.19 7.24 -16.70
N LEU A 135 -1.16 8.37 -16.00
CA LEU A 135 -2.23 8.81 -15.10
C LEU A 135 -3.59 8.90 -15.81
N LYS A 136 -3.61 9.29 -17.08
CA LYS A 136 -4.84 9.36 -17.89
C LYS A 136 -5.53 8.00 -18.08
N TYR A 137 -4.78 6.92 -17.93
CA TYR A 137 -5.26 5.54 -18.11
C TYR A 137 -5.41 4.78 -16.79
N LEU A 138 -5.10 5.39 -15.65
CA LEU A 138 -5.07 4.71 -14.35
C LEU A 138 -6.42 4.09 -13.98
N ASP A 139 -7.52 4.81 -14.15
CA ASP A 139 -8.86 4.31 -13.81
C ASP A 139 -9.26 3.13 -14.70
N LYS A 140 -8.92 3.18 -16.00
CA LYS A 140 -9.13 2.06 -16.93
C LYS A 140 -8.30 0.84 -16.51
N ALA A 141 -7.03 1.03 -16.15
CA ALA A 141 -6.15 -0.04 -15.68
C ALA A 141 -6.65 -0.65 -14.35
N ASN A 142 -7.04 0.18 -13.39
CA ASN A 142 -7.62 -0.30 -12.13
C ASN A 142 -8.94 -1.07 -12.35
N ASN A 143 -9.78 -0.65 -13.31
CA ASN A 143 -10.97 -1.42 -13.69
C ASN A 143 -10.61 -2.78 -14.29
N GLY A 144 -9.55 -2.87 -15.10
CA GLY A 144 -9.04 -4.14 -15.62
C GLY A 144 -8.61 -5.09 -14.50
N ARG A 145 -7.85 -4.60 -13.50
CA ARG A 145 -7.48 -5.38 -12.31
C ARG A 145 -8.70 -5.85 -11.50
N ARG A 146 -9.69 -5.00 -11.33
CA ARG A 146 -10.94 -5.36 -10.64
C ARG A 146 -11.72 -6.45 -11.38
N ARG A 147 -11.79 -6.39 -12.73
CA ARG A 147 -12.36 -7.44 -13.56
C ARG A 147 -11.62 -8.77 -13.35
N ALA A 148 -10.28 -8.76 -13.41
CA ALA A 148 -9.47 -9.94 -13.19
C ALA A 148 -9.68 -10.52 -11.78
N ALA A 149 -9.74 -9.65 -10.74
CA ALA A 149 -10.03 -10.08 -9.37
C ALA A 149 -11.42 -10.73 -9.24
N ALA A 150 -12.44 -10.16 -9.88
CA ALA A 150 -13.78 -10.75 -9.91
C ALA A 150 -13.78 -12.14 -10.57
N ARG A 151 -13.00 -12.31 -11.65
CA ARG A 151 -12.84 -13.62 -12.30
C ARG A 151 -12.13 -14.62 -11.41
N TYR A 152 -11.04 -14.23 -10.73
CA TYR A 152 -10.39 -15.07 -9.73
C TYR A 152 -11.36 -15.47 -8.61
N ASN A 153 -12.13 -14.52 -8.07
CA ASN A 153 -13.13 -14.83 -7.05
C ASN A 153 -14.14 -15.87 -7.55
N GLN A 154 -14.65 -15.71 -8.78
CA GLN A 154 -15.59 -16.66 -9.38
C GLN A 154 -15.01 -18.08 -9.50
N ARG A 155 -13.73 -18.19 -9.90
CA ARG A 155 -13.08 -19.49 -10.12
C ARG A 155 -12.62 -20.16 -8.83
N LEU A 156 -12.21 -19.39 -7.84
CA LEU A 156 -11.54 -19.88 -6.65
C LEU A 156 -12.45 -19.99 -5.41
N THR A 157 -13.66 -19.39 -5.46
CA THR A 157 -14.62 -19.50 -4.35
C THR A 157 -14.98 -20.96 -4.09
N GLY A 158 -14.94 -21.34 -2.82
CA GLY A 158 -15.24 -22.70 -2.38
C GLY A 158 -14.06 -23.69 -2.48
N THR A 159 -12.89 -23.24 -2.96
CA THR A 159 -11.70 -24.10 -2.98
C THR A 159 -11.25 -24.40 -1.55
N PRO A 160 -11.19 -25.69 -1.13
CA PRO A 160 -10.80 -26.06 0.23
C PRO A 160 -9.39 -25.57 0.59
N GLY A 161 -9.25 -24.98 1.77
CA GLY A 161 -7.96 -24.50 2.28
C GLY A 161 -7.45 -23.21 1.64
N LEU A 162 -8.24 -22.56 0.78
CA LEU A 162 -7.92 -21.28 0.16
C LEU A 162 -8.78 -20.16 0.74
N THR A 163 -8.14 -19.07 1.20
CA THR A 163 -8.83 -17.84 1.63
C THR A 163 -8.58 -16.74 0.61
N LEU A 164 -9.64 -16.19 0.05
CA LEU A 164 -9.59 -15.10 -0.93
C LEU A 164 -9.49 -13.73 -0.24
N PRO A 165 -8.94 -12.71 -0.92
CA PRO A 165 -8.98 -11.35 -0.42
C PRO A 165 -10.42 -10.84 -0.35
N THR A 166 -10.74 -10.09 0.72
CA THR A 166 -12.06 -9.49 0.92
C THR A 166 -11.98 -7.98 0.65
N GLU A 167 -12.82 -7.48 -0.24
CA GLU A 167 -13.02 -6.05 -0.42
C GLU A 167 -13.93 -5.53 0.70
N ALA A 168 -13.53 -4.45 1.37
CA ALA A 168 -14.33 -3.81 2.40
C ALA A 168 -15.47 -3.00 1.76
N ASP A 169 -16.62 -2.95 2.40
CA ASP A 169 -17.84 -2.28 1.94
C ASP A 169 -17.69 -0.74 1.84
N TYR A 170 -16.80 -0.18 2.65
CA TYR A 170 -16.49 1.24 2.66
C TYR A 170 -15.50 1.67 1.57
N GLY A 171 -14.92 0.73 0.81
CA GLY A 171 -13.80 0.99 -0.08
C GLY A 171 -14.02 0.56 -1.52
N ARG A 172 -13.14 1.05 -2.40
CA ARG A 172 -12.97 0.51 -3.74
C ARG A 172 -11.54 0.02 -3.87
N HIS A 173 -11.37 -1.30 -3.75
CA HIS A 173 -10.09 -1.97 -3.87
C HIS A 173 -9.59 -1.94 -5.32
N ILE A 174 -8.31 -1.63 -5.55
CA ILE A 174 -7.72 -1.58 -6.90
C ILE A 174 -6.85 -2.79 -7.24
N PHE A 175 -6.73 -3.74 -6.33
CA PHE A 175 -5.98 -4.99 -6.51
C PHE A 175 -4.59 -4.77 -7.11
N HIS A 176 -3.76 -3.97 -6.42
CA HIS A 176 -2.34 -3.88 -6.73
C HIS A 176 -1.70 -5.27 -6.68
N VAL A 177 -2.06 -6.03 -5.67
CA VAL A 177 -1.75 -7.45 -5.52
C VAL A 177 -3.06 -8.22 -5.27
N TYR A 178 -3.22 -9.37 -5.90
CA TYR A 178 -4.28 -10.33 -5.57
C TYR A 178 -3.68 -11.41 -4.68
N ALA A 179 -3.70 -11.18 -3.37
CA ALA A 179 -3.10 -12.04 -2.37
C ALA A 179 -4.14 -12.98 -1.78
N VAL A 180 -3.98 -14.27 -2.01
CA VAL A 180 -4.73 -15.34 -1.34
C VAL A 180 -3.93 -15.86 -0.16
N ARG A 181 -4.59 -16.57 0.76
CA ARG A 181 -3.92 -17.33 1.82
C ARG A 181 -4.15 -18.81 1.61
N VAL A 182 -3.08 -19.59 1.72
CA VAL A 182 -3.13 -21.04 1.49
C VAL A 182 -2.11 -21.73 2.40
N ALA A 183 -2.49 -22.89 2.94
CA ALA A 183 -1.55 -23.76 3.63
C ALA A 183 -0.54 -24.33 2.62
N ARG A 184 0.66 -24.71 3.08
CA ARG A 184 1.74 -25.23 2.24
C ARG A 184 2.08 -24.31 1.05
N ARG A 185 2.05 -22.99 1.31
CA ARG A 185 2.25 -21.93 0.33
C ARG A 185 3.46 -22.16 -0.58
N ASP A 186 4.60 -22.58 -0.01
CA ASP A 186 5.86 -22.75 -0.76
C ASP A 186 5.79 -23.92 -1.75
N GLU A 187 5.10 -25.02 -1.39
CA GLU A 187 4.86 -26.13 -2.31
C GLU A 187 3.97 -25.70 -3.48
N ILE A 188 2.90 -24.95 -3.19
CA ILE A 188 1.98 -24.45 -4.22
C ILE A 188 2.68 -23.44 -5.11
N LEU A 189 3.49 -22.56 -4.55
CA LEU A 189 4.29 -21.61 -5.33
C LEU A 189 5.20 -22.35 -6.32
N LYS A 190 5.89 -23.40 -5.87
CA LYS A 190 6.73 -24.24 -6.72
C LYS A 190 5.92 -24.92 -7.83
N GLN A 191 4.79 -25.54 -7.50
CA GLN A 191 3.90 -26.21 -8.48
C GLN A 191 3.35 -25.24 -9.53
N LEU A 192 3.00 -24.01 -9.13
CA LEU A 192 2.57 -22.97 -10.07
C LEU A 192 3.71 -22.58 -11.03
N GLY A 193 4.93 -22.41 -10.50
CA GLY A 193 6.10 -22.11 -11.31
C GLY A 193 6.42 -23.23 -12.33
N GLU A 194 6.31 -24.50 -11.94
CA GLU A 194 6.49 -25.67 -12.83
C GLU A 194 5.46 -25.68 -13.97
N ARG A 195 4.30 -25.05 -13.77
CA ARG A 195 3.26 -24.89 -14.79
C ARG A 195 3.34 -23.56 -15.57
N GLY A 196 4.42 -22.79 -15.37
CA GLY A 196 4.61 -21.50 -16.04
C GLY A 196 3.77 -20.36 -15.48
N ILE A 197 3.17 -20.52 -14.27
CA ILE A 197 2.36 -19.48 -13.61
C ILE A 197 3.25 -18.69 -12.65
N GLY A 198 3.46 -17.40 -12.97
CA GLY A 198 4.28 -16.48 -12.18
C GLY A 198 3.53 -15.98 -10.93
N ALA A 199 3.64 -16.72 -9.83
CA ALA A 199 3.13 -16.30 -8.53
C ALA A 199 4.25 -15.74 -7.66
N GLY A 200 3.91 -15.01 -6.58
CA GLY A 200 4.88 -14.38 -5.69
C GLY A 200 4.43 -14.36 -4.23
N ILE A 201 5.28 -13.83 -3.35
CA ILE A 201 4.99 -13.69 -1.92
C ILE A 201 5.12 -12.22 -1.50
N HIS A 202 4.05 -11.65 -0.97
CA HIS A 202 4.03 -10.28 -0.45
C HIS A 202 3.39 -10.26 0.94
N TYR A 203 4.18 -10.37 2.08
CA TYR A 203 5.64 -10.51 2.12
C TYR A 203 6.00 -11.67 3.07
N PRO A 204 7.14 -12.38 2.87
CA PRO A 204 7.41 -13.62 3.61
C PRO A 204 7.79 -13.41 5.07
N VAL A 205 8.33 -12.24 5.40
CA VAL A 205 8.78 -11.92 6.76
C VAL A 205 8.10 -10.64 7.24
N PRO A 206 7.29 -10.70 8.31
CA PRO A 206 6.71 -9.51 8.93
C PRO A 206 7.76 -8.50 9.38
N VAL A 207 7.43 -7.21 9.32
CA VAL A 207 8.38 -6.12 9.60
C VAL A 207 9.03 -6.25 10.97
N HIS A 208 8.27 -6.61 12.02
CA HIS A 208 8.78 -6.77 13.39
C HIS A 208 9.79 -7.91 13.56
N LEU A 209 9.81 -8.89 12.64
CA LEU A 209 10.76 -10.00 12.64
C LEU A 209 11.98 -9.74 11.74
N GLN A 210 12.06 -8.59 11.08
CA GLN A 210 13.23 -8.21 10.30
C GLN A 210 14.41 -7.90 11.20
N LYS A 211 15.58 -8.41 10.86
CA LYS A 211 16.82 -8.17 11.62
C LYS A 211 17.11 -6.68 11.83
N ALA A 212 16.73 -5.83 10.86
CA ALA A 212 16.89 -4.39 10.94
C ALA A 212 16.13 -3.74 12.11
N TYR A 213 15.10 -4.39 12.64
CA TYR A 213 14.26 -3.91 13.74
C TYR A 213 14.43 -4.73 15.02
N ALA A 214 15.45 -5.57 15.13
CA ALA A 214 15.71 -6.40 16.32
C ALA A 214 15.88 -5.56 17.60
N ASN A 215 16.37 -4.33 17.47
CA ASN A 215 16.53 -3.37 18.57
C ASN A 215 15.21 -2.90 19.20
N LEU A 216 14.06 -3.12 18.53
CA LEU A 216 12.75 -2.78 19.08
C LEU A 216 12.22 -3.82 20.08
N GLY A 217 12.88 -4.99 20.19
CA GLY A 217 12.59 -6.03 21.17
C GLY A 217 11.37 -6.90 20.83
N TYR A 218 10.75 -6.73 19.68
CA TYR A 218 9.66 -7.58 19.24
C TYR A 218 10.16 -8.99 18.87
N LYS A 219 9.27 -9.97 19.09
CA LYS A 219 9.56 -11.39 18.83
C LYS A 219 8.37 -12.08 18.18
N ARG A 220 8.58 -13.30 17.74
CA ARG A 220 7.49 -14.17 17.23
C ARG A 220 6.40 -14.33 18.30
N GLY A 221 5.16 -14.20 17.87
CA GLY A 221 3.95 -14.22 18.71
C GLY A 221 3.41 -12.84 19.08
N ASP A 222 4.19 -11.76 18.92
CA ASP A 222 3.74 -10.41 19.26
C ASP A 222 2.71 -9.87 18.24
N PHE A 223 2.80 -10.30 16.98
CA PHE A 223 1.86 -9.92 15.91
C PHE A 223 1.37 -11.17 15.13
N PRO A 224 0.56 -12.03 15.76
CA PRO A 224 0.23 -13.36 15.23
C PRO A 224 -0.51 -13.31 13.88
N VAL A 225 -1.32 -12.29 13.63
CA VAL A 225 -2.01 -12.14 12.34
C VAL A 225 -1.01 -11.83 11.21
N SER A 226 -0.08 -10.91 11.44
CA SER A 226 0.96 -10.57 10.46
C SER A 226 1.88 -11.77 10.19
N GLU A 227 2.20 -12.54 11.21
CA GLU A 227 3.02 -13.75 11.13
C GLU A 227 2.31 -14.84 10.31
N ALA A 228 1.06 -15.13 10.61
CA ALA A 228 0.25 -16.07 9.85
C ALA A 228 0.08 -15.63 8.38
N CYS A 229 -0.07 -14.33 8.12
CA CYS A 229 -0.11 -13.80 6.77
C CYS A 229 1.23 -14.01 6.04
N GLY A 230 2.36 -13.73 6.68
CA GLY A 230 3.69 -13.96 6.11
C GLY A 230 3.95 -15.41 5.72
N GLU A 231 3.39 -16.36 6.50
CA GLU A 231 3.51 -17.78 6.24
C GLU A 231 2.57 -18.29 5.12
N THR A 232 1.42 -17.66 4.93
CA THR A 232 0.35 -18.20 4.07
C THR A 232 0.06 -17.39 2.82
N PHE A 233 0.54 -16.13 2.71
CA PHE A 233 0.28 -15.31 1.52
C PHE A 233 0.91 -15.89 0.26
N LEU A 234 0.10 -15.97 -0.79
CA LEU A 234 0.48 -16.27 -2.15
C LEU A 234 -0.20 -15.25 -3.07
N SER A 235 0.58 -14.55 -3.86
CA SER A 235 0.08 -13.55 -4.80
C SER A 235 -0.01 -14.13 -6.19
N LEU A 236 -1.22 -14.18 -6.73
CA LEU A 236 -1.47 -14.62 -8.10
C LEU A 236 -1.14 -13.52 -9.11
N PRO A 237 -0.88 -13.84 -10.38
CA PRO A 237 -0.65 -12.85 -11.42
C PRO A 237 -1.75 -11.80 -11.45
N MET A 238 -1.39 -10.51 -11.45
CA MET A 238 -2.36 -9.43 -11.43
C MET A 238 -1.87 -8.22 -12.22
N PHE A 239 -2.47 -7.98 -13.38
CA PHE A 239 -2.23 -6.81 -14.23
C PHE A 239 -3.51 -6.46 -15.03
N PRO A 240 -3.64 -5.24 -15.55
CA PRO A 240 -4.91 -4.75 -16.15
C PRO A 240 -5.39 -5.55 -17.35
N GLU A 241 -4.47 -6.07 -18.16
CA GLU A 241 -4.72 -6.73 -19.44
C GLU A 241 -4.90 -8.25 -19.30
N LEU A 242 -4.91 -8.79 -18.08
CA LEU A 242 -5.10 -10.22 -17.84
C LEU A 242 -6.41 -10.68 -18.48
N THR A 243 -6.31 -11.67 -19.35
CA THR A 243 -7.49 -12.22 -20.05
C THR A 243 -8.15 -13.32 -19.21
N ASP A 244 -9.44 -13.57 -19.49
CA ASP A 244 -10.17 -14.64 -18.79
C ASP A 244 -9.52 -16.01 -19.04
N LEU A 245 -9.01 -16.26 -20.25
CA LEU A 245 -8.29 -17.50 -20.59
C LEU A 245 -7.01 -17.69 -19.76
N GLN A 246 -6.31 -16.60 -19.43
CA GLN A 246 -5.10 -16.67 -18.59
C GLN A 246 -5.43 -16.88 -17.11
N ILE A 247 -6.66 -16.53 -16.69
CA ILE A 247 -7.12 -16.72 -15.30
C ILE A 247 -7.68 -18.14 -15.12
N ASP A 248 -8.38 -18.65 -16.12
CA ASP A 248 -9.02 -19.98 -16.11
C ASP A 248 -8.02 -21.13 -16.13
#